data_daccb688188a8a2c2a1d3710eef3fe2f
#
_entry.id   daccb688188a8a2c2a1d3710eef3fe2f
#
_cell.length_a   1.000
_cell.length_b   1.000
_cell.length_c   1.000
_cell.angle_alpha   90.00
_cell.angle_beta   90.00
_cell.angle_gamma   90.00
#
_symmetry.space_group_name_H-M   'P 1'
#
loop_
_entity.id
_entity.type
_entity.pdbx_description
1 polymer ?
#
loop_
_entity_poly.entity_id
_entity_poly.type
_entity_poly.pdbx_seq_one_letter_code
_entity_poly.pdbx_strand_id
1 'polypeptide(L)'
;KRGDIGSTSAAYAVGHLGKVQVGNTTCQAFNEDFATVNPYLGTDGIKPFVDICKEEKKGLFILVKTSNPSSGEFQDRMIDGRPLYEWVGEKVAEWGADHMGDSYSYIGAVVGATYPEMGKVLRKVMPKSYIFYTH
;
A
#
# COMPACT_ATOMS: atom_id res chain seq x y z
N LYS A 1 6.79 -5.65 -12.33
CA LYS A 1 6.89 -6.66 -11.23
C LYS A 1 5.54 -7.30 -10.95
N ARG A 2 5.51 -8.60 -10.77
CA ARG A 2 4.27 -9.32 -10.44
C ARG A 2 4.06 -9.46 -8.92
N GLY A 3 5.04 -9.97 -8.19
CA GLY A 3 4.94 -10.14 -6.74
C GLY A 3 3.97 -11.22 -6.28
N ASP A 4 3.60 -12.13 -7.19
CA ASP A 4 2.66 -13.23 -6.94
C ASP A 4 3.27 -14.41 -6.17
N ILE A 5 4.58 -14.39 -5.99
CA ILE A 5 5.32 -15.35 -5.16
C ILE A 5 5.97 -14.55 -4.01
N GLY A 6 5.79 -15.02 -2.78
CA GLY A 6 6.27 -14.33 -1.58
C GLY A 6 7.76 -13.98 -1.61
N SER A 7 8.60 -14.89 -2.08
CA SER A 7 10.04 -14.64 -2.21
C SER A 7 10.35 -13.54 -3.24
N THR A 8 9.62 -13.50 -4.34
CA THR A 8 9.76 -12.44 -5.36
C THR A 8 9.30 -11.10 -4.83
N SER A 9 8.18 -11.06 -4.13
CA SER A 9 7.69 -9.84 -3.48
C SER A 9 8.70 -9.33 -2.44
N ALA A 10 9.27 -10.22 -1.63
CA ALA A 10 10.32 -9.89 -0.68
C ALA A 10 11.57 -9.30 -1.37
N ALA A 11 11.98 -9.87 -2.49
CA ALA A 11 13.10 -9.34 -3.27
C ALA A 11 12.84 -7.92 -3.80
N TYR A 12 11.64 -7.63 -4.28
CA TYR A 12 11.26 -6.28 -4.69
C TYR A 12 11.24 -5.32 -3.51
N ALA A 13 10.72 -5.74 -2.35
CA ALA A 13 10.68 -4.91 -1.15
C ALA A 13 12.11 -4.52 -0.70
N VAL A 14 13.01 -5.48 -0.67
CA VAL A 14 14.44 -5.23 -0.35
C VAL A 14 15.07 -4.30 -1.38
N GLY A 15 14.82 -4.51 -2.67
CA GLY A 15 15.39 -3.69 -3.74
C GLY A 15 14.98 -2.23 -3.65
N HIS A 16 13.73 -1.94 -3.32
CA HIS A 16 13.21 -0.56 -3.26
C HIS A 16 13.44 0.10 -1.91
N LEU A 17 13.25 -0.61 -0.81
CA LEU A 17 13.17 -0.04 0.54
C LEU A 17 14.21 -0.59 1.50
N GLY A 18 14.80 -1.73 1.19
CA GLY A 18 15.66 -2.46 2.10
C GLY A 18 17.15 -2.30 1.83
N LYS A 19 17.92 -3.14 2.48
CA LYS A 19 19.37 -3.20 2.38
C LYS A 19 19.82 -4.61 2.02
N VAL A 20 20.92 -4.70 1.29
CA VAL A 20 21.58 -5.96 0.97
C VAL A 20 23.05 -5.91 1.43
N GLN A 21 23.58 -7.05 1.81
CA GLN A 21 24.97 -7.18 2.19
C GLN A 21 25.77 -7.69 1.00
N VAL A 22 26.83 -6.96 0.63
CA VAL A 22 27.77 -7.35 -0.41
C VAL A 22 29.15 -7.44 0.23
N GLY A 23 29.60 -8.68 0.49
CA GLY A 23 30.82 -8.90 1.29
C GLY A 23 30.63 -8.36 2.70
N ASN A 24 31.49 -7.43 3.13
CA ASN A 24 31.40 -6.77 4.44
C ASN A 24 30.69 -5.41 4.37
N THR A 25 30.10 -5.06 3.22
CA THR A 25 29.46 -3.76 3.00
C THR A 25 27.94 -3.92 2.92
N THR A 26 27.19 -3.06 3.62
CA THR A 26 25.74 -2.96 3.50
C THR A 26 25.40 -1.92 2.44
N CYS A 27 24.59 -2.31 1.46
CA CYS A 27 24.20 -1.46 0.34
C CYS A 27 22.69 -1.30 0.27
N GLN A 28 22.25 -0.12 -0.20
CA GLN A 28 20.86 0.15 -0.56
C GLN A 28 20.79 0.40 -2.07
N ALA A 29 19.92 -0.34 -2.78
CA ALA A 29 19.80 -0.20 -4.23
C ALA A 29 19.17 1.14 -4.61
N PHE A 30 18.01 1.48 -4.05
CA PHE A 30 17.27 2.71 -4.38
C PHE A 30 17.10 3.67 -3.21
N ASN A 31 17.12 3.22 -2.00
CA ASN A 31 16.97 4.05 -0.78
C ASN A 31 15.75 4.96 -0.84
N GLU A 32 14.63 4.44 -1.28
CA GLU A 32 13.36 5.17 -1.32
C GLU A 32 12.76 5.27 0.08
N ASP A 33 12.06 6.37 0.37
CA ASP A 33 11.34 6.54 1.66
C ASP A 33 9.97 5.87 1.63
N PHE A 34 9.30 5.91 0.48
CA PHE A 34 7.99 5.30 0.22
C PHE A 34 8.00 4.56 -1.11
N ALA A 35 7.23 3.50 -1.19
CA ALA A 35 6.94 2.82 -2.45
C ALA A 35 5.43 2.75 -2.67
N THR A 36 5.00 2.81 -3.92
CA THR A 36 3.60 2.60 -4.30
C THR A 36 3.44 1.17 -4.81
N VAL A 37 2.47 0.45 -4.26
CA VAL A 37 2.23 -0.95 -4.58
C VAL A 37 0.76 -1.22 -4.89
N ASN A 38 0.53 -2.26 -5.68
CA ASN A 38 -0.80 -2.72 -6.06
C ASN A 38 -1.26 -3.84 -5.09
N PRO A 39 -2.47 -3.75 -4.52
CA PRO A 39 -2.95 -4.74 -3.54
C PRO A 39 -3.56 -5.99 -4.14
N TYR A 40 -3.65 -6.09 -5.46
CA TYR A 40 -4.44 -7.12 -6.15
C TYR A 40 -4.13 -8.56 -5.73
N LEU A 41 -2.88 -8.83 -5.34
CA LEU A 41 -2.46 -10.17 -4.91
C LEU A 41 -2.71 -10.46 -3.42
N GLY A 42 -3.28 -9.51 -2.70
CA GLY A 42 -3.61 -9.69 -1.28
C GLY A 42 -2.39 -9.62 -0.36
N THR A 43 -2.55 -10.20 0.82
CA THR A 43 -1.57 -10.11 1.90
C THR A 43 -0.20 -10.68 1.53
N ASP A 44 -0.15 -11.77 0.79
CA ASP A 44 1.11 -12.39 0.38
C ASP A 44 1.98 -11.46 -0.47
N GLY A 45 1.34 -10.60 -1.27
CA GLY A 45 2.06 -9.62 -2.08
C GLY A 45 2.43 -8.36 -1.32
N ILE A 46 1.69 -8.00 -0.28
CA ILE A 46 1.87 -6.76 0.48
C ILE A 46 2.73 -6.95 1.73
N LYS A 47 2.56 -8.03 2.46
CA LYS A 47 3.24 -8.26 3.74
C LYS A 47 4.76 -8.13 3.67
N PRO A 48 5.46 -8.66 2.65
CA PRO A 48 6.91 -8.48 2.55
C PRO A 48 7.34 -7.01 2.50
N PHE A 49 6.55 -6.15 1.83
CA PHE A 49 6.82 -4.71 1.82
C PHE A 49 6.56 -4.08 3.19
N VAL A 50 5.48 -4.46 3.87
CA VAL A 50 5.17 -3.96 5.21
C VAL A 50 6.28 -4.35 6.20
N ASP A 51 6.76 -5.58 6.13
CA ASP A 51 7.84 -6.06 7.01
C ASP A 51 9.13 -5.26 6.81
N ILE A 52 9.53 -4.98 5.56
CA ILE A 52 10.69 -4.13 5.27
C ILE A 52 10.45 -2.69 5.72
N CYS A 53 9.25 -2.15 5.56
CA CYS A 53 8.91 -0.81 6.05
C CYS A 53 9.10 -0.69 7.56
N LYS A 54 8.69 -1.70 8.31
CA LYS A 54 8.90 -1.73 9.76
C LYS A 54 10.38 -1.77 10.13
N GLU A 55 11.14 -2.64 9.45
CA GLU A 55 12.58 -2.83 9.70
C GLU A 55 13.39 -1.58 9.35
N GLU A 56 13.12 -0.94 8.22
CA GLU A 56 13.88 0.18 7.68
C GLU A 56 13.26 1.55 7.95
N LYS A 57 12.16 1.63 8.69
CA LYS A 57 11.41 2.86 8.99
C LYS A 57 10.98 3.58 7.71
N LYS A 58 10.38 2.84 6.81
CA LYS A 58 9.85 3.30 5.52
C LYS A 58 8.33 3.24 5.49
N GLY A 59 7.71 3.66 4.39
CA GLY A 59 6.27 3.62 4.21
C GLY A 59 5.84 3.05 2.87
N LEU A 60 4.54 2.77 2.76
CA LEU A 60 3.89 2.34 1.52
C LEU A 60 2.70 3.24 1.22
N PHE A 61 2.44 3.43 -0.07
CA PHE A 61 1.15 3.85 -0.57
C PHE A 61 0.55 2.72 -1.40
N ILE A 62 -0.60 2.24 -0.98
CA ILE A 62 -1.32 1.12 -1.63
C ILE A 62 -2.43 1.70 -2.50
N LEU A 63 -2.54 1.23 -3.73
CA LEU A 63 -3.60 1.68 -4.64
C LEU A 63 -4.96 1.20 -4.12
N VAL A 64 -5.82 2.12 -3.69
CA VAL A 64 -7.16 1.82 -3.18
C VAL A 64 -8.22 2.19 -4.21
N LYS A 65 -8.26 3.44 -4.64
CA LYS A 65 -9.15 3.90 -5.71
C LYS A 65 -8.36 4.80 -6.64
N THR A 66 -8.23 4.39 -7.87
CA THR A 66 -7.44 5.14 -8.86
C THR A 66 -8.32 6.09 -9.67
N SER A 67 -7.70 7.09 -10.31
CA SER A 67 -8.42 8.16 -11.03
C SER A 67 -8.59 7.90 -12.53
N ASN A 68 -8.00 6.83 -13.05
CA ASN A 68 -8.07 6.52 -14.48
C ASN A 68 -9.50 6.14 -14.91
N PRO A 69 -9.88 6.42 -16.17
CA PRO A 69 -11.27 6.20 -16.65
C PRO A 69 -11.80 4.77 -16.45
N SER A 70 -10.97 3.75 -16.61
CA SER A 70 -11.37 2.35 -16.47
C SER A 70 -11.34 1.83 -15.03
N SER A 71 -11.06 2.67 -14.05
CA SER A 71 -10.95 2.23 -12.65
C SER A 71 -12.22 1.55 -12.12
N GLY A 72 -13.39 1.96 -12.64
CA GLY A 72 -14.67 1.39 -12.22
C GLY A 72 -14.92 -0.05 -12.69
N GLU A 73 -14.18 -0.55 -13.68
CA GLU A 73 -14.38 -1.92 -14.19
C GLU A 73 -14.23 -2.97 -13.08
N PHE A 74 -13.33 -2.74 -12.13
CA PHE A 74 -13.10 -3.62 -10.98
C PHE A 74 -13.39 -2.91 -9.66
N GLN A 75 -12.87 -1.70 -9.49
CA GLN A 75 -12.84 -1.03 -8.19
C GLN A 75 -14.21 -0.65 -7.66
N ASP A 76 -15.18 -0.38 -8.56
CA ASP A 76 -16.55 -0.03 -8.19
C ASP A 76 -17.48 -1.24 -8.09
N ARG A 77 -16.99 -2.46 -8.37
CA ARG A 77 -17.80 -3.68 -8.24
C ARG A 77 -18.23 -3.91 -6.81
N MET A 78 -19.52 -4.18 -6.64
CA MET A 78 -20.13 -4.43 -5.35
C MET A 78 -19.87 -5.86 -4.89
N ILE A 79 -19.36 -6.00 -3.69
CA ILE A 79 -19.12 -7.28 -3.01
C ILE A 79 -19.74 -7.16 -1.62
N ASP A 80 -20.69 -8.01 -1.32
CA ASP A 80 -21.39 -8.00 -0.02
C ASP A 80 -21.88 -6.61 0.39
N GLY A 81 -22.45 -5.86 -0.56
CA GLY A 81 -23.04 -4.54 -0.33
C GLY A 81 -22.06 -3.38 -0.26
N ARG A 82 -20.76 -3.60 -0.50
CA ARG A 82 -19.75 -2.55 -0.55
C ARG A 82 -18.90 -2.66 -1.82
N PRO A 83 -18.45 -1.54 -2.40
CA PRO A 83 -17.56 -1.58 -3.56
C PRO A 83 -16.18 -2.15 -3.20
N LEU A 84 -15.52 -2.76 -4.17
CA LEU A 84 -14.20 -3.38 -3.96
C LEU A 84 -13.18 -2.43 -3.32
N TYR A 85 -13.16 -1.15 -3.72
CA TYR A 85 -12.20 -0.20 -3.17
C TYR A 85 -12.35 0.00 -1.63
N GLU A 86 -13.55 -0.13 -1.08
CA GLU A 86 -13.75 -0.07 0.38
C GLU A 86 -13.14 -1.30 1.09
N TRP A 87 -13.29 -2.48 0.50
CA TRP A 87 -12.66 -3.70 1.02
C TRP A 87 -11.13 -3.58 1.02
N VAL A 88 -10.58 -3.02 -0.06
CA VAL A 88 -9.13 -2.76 -0.14
C VAL A 88 -8.70 -1.76 0.93
N GLY A 89 -9.46 -0.68 1.12
CA GLY A 89 -9.20 0.31 2.17
C GLY A 89 -9.18 -0.29 3.57
N GLU A 90 -10.11 -1.19 3.86
CA GLU A 90 -10.16 -1.92 5.13
C GLU A 90 -8.89 -2.77 5.33
N LYS A 91 -8.42 -3.43 4.27
CA LYS A 91 -7.14 -4.16 4.31
C LYS A 91 -5.94 -3.26 4.53
N VAL A 92 -5.91 -2.09 3.94
CA VAL A 92 -4.84 -1.10 4.17
C VAL A 92 -4.78 -0.72 5.65
N ALA A 93 -5.92 -0.47 6.28
CA ALA A 93 -5.99 -0.18 7.72
C ALA A 93 -5.47 -1.35 8.56
N GLU A 94 -5.85 -2.58 8.21
CA GLU A 94 -5.38 -3.80 8.87
C GLU A 94 -3.87 -3.99 8.73
N TRP A 95 -3.33 -3.86 7.53
CA TRP A 95 -1.88 -4.02 7.29
C TRP A 95 -1.06 -2.94 7.99
N GLY A 96 -1.62 -1.75 8.18
CA GLY A 96 -0.94 -0.63 8.82
C GLY A 96 -1.09 -0.57 10.34
N ALA A 97 -1.93 -1.41 10.94
CA ALA A 97 -2.26 -1.33 12.36
C ALA A 97 -1.03 -1.46 13.28
N ASP A 98 -0.04 -2.24 12.87
CA ASP A 98 1.20 -2.48 13.63
C ASP A 98 2.36 -1.57 13.20
N HIS A 99 2.14 -0.65 12.26
CA HIS A 99 3.19 0.25 11.76
C HIS A 99 2.74 1.71 11.87
N MET A 100 2.48 2.13 13.09
CA MET A 100 1.99 3.46 13.42
C MET A 100 3.13 4.43 13.73
N GLY A 101 3.04 5.64 13.19
CA GLY A 101 3.76 6.81 13.70
C GLY A 101 3.02 7.43 14.89
N ASP A 102 3.26 8.70 15.18
CA ASP A 102 2.64 9.40 16.32
C ASP A 102 1.12 9.51 16.18
N SER A 103 0.62 9.74 14.98
CA SER A 103 -0.82 9.93 14.72
C SER A 103 -1.37 9.09 13.58
N TYR A 104 -0.52 8.69 12.62
CA TYR A 104 -0.92 7.97 11.41
C TYR A 104 -0.04 6.76 11.15
N SER A 105 -0.64 5.78 10.44
CA SER A 105 0.09 4.62 9.92
C SER A 105 1.03 5.02 8.79
N TYR A 106 2.20 4.39 8.73
CA TYR A 106 3.12 4.50 7.58
C TYR A 106 2.66 3.67 6.36
N ILE A 107 1.55 2.94 6.49
CA ILE A 107 0.90 2.24 5.38
C ILE A 107 -0.29 3.09 4.94
N GLY A 108 -0.10 3.85 3.87
CA GLY A 108 -1.08 4.77 3.34
C GLY A 108 -1.79 4.26 2.10
N ALA A 109 -2.68 5.08 1.56
CA ALA A 109 -3.50 4.75 0.40
C ALA A 109 -3.39 5.80 -0.70
N VAL A 110 -3.43 5.36 -1.96
CA VAL A 110 -3.65 6.23 -3.11
C VAL A 110 -5.14 6.26 -3.42
N VAL A 111 -5.72 7.45 -3.46
CA VAL A 111 -7.15 7.67 -3.73
C VAL A 111 -7.30 8.75 -4.79
N GLY A 112 -8.07 8.47 -5.85
CA GLY A 112 -8.40 9.45 -6.87
C GLY A 112 -9.26 10.58 -6.30
N ALA A 113 -8.91 11.84 -6.64
CA ALA A 113 -9.61 13.03 -6.14
C ALA A 113 -10.90 13.36 -6.92
N THR A 114 -11.24 12.57 -7.94
CA THR A 114 -12.36 12.84 -8.85
C THR A 114 -13.72 12.90 -8.13
N TYR A 115 -13.88 12.12 -7.07
CA TYR A 115 -15.14 12.03 -6.33
C TYR A 115 -14.89 12.22 -4.83
N PRO A 116 -15.11 13.43 -4.29
CA PRO A 116 -14.86 13.75 -2.88
C PRO A 116 -15.60 12.86 -1.88
N GLU A 117 -16.78 12.36 -2.23
CA GLU A 117 -17.56 11.48 -1.35
C GLU A 117 -16.88 10.14 -1.11
N MET A 118 -16.16 9.62 -2.10
CA MET A 118 -15.35 8.39 -1.91
C MET A 118 -14.24 8.60 -0.88
N GLY A 119 -13.62 9.78 -0.89
CA GLY A 119 -12.61 10.14 0.10
C GLY A 119 -13.16 10.16 1.52
N LYS A 120 -14.39 10.65 1.73
CA LYS A 120 -15.05 10.65 3.05
C LYS A 120 -15.32 9.23 3.54
N VAL A 121 -15.85 8.36 2.68
CA VAL A 121 -16.10 6.95 3.01
C VAL A 121 -14.79 6.24 3.33
N LEU A 122 -13.77 6.42 2.51
CA LEU A 122 -12.46 5.79 2.72
C LEU A 122 -11.76 6.31 3.99
N ARG A 123 -11.94 7.58 4.35
CA ARG A 123 -11.43 8.09 5.63
C ARG A 123 -12.05 7.39 6.83
N LYS A 124 -13.33 7.03 6.76
CA LYS A 124 -13.99 6.23 7.81
C LYS A 124 -13.44 4.82 7.90
N VAL A 125 -13.15 4.21 6.76
CA VAL A 125 -12.59 2.85 6.67
C VAL A 125 -11.13 2.82 7.12
N MET A 126 -10.37 3.88 6.78
CA MET A 126 -8.93 4.02 7.09
C MET A 126 -8.69 5.28 7.92
N PRO A 127 -9.13 5.33 9.18
CA PRO A 127 -9.07 6.58 9.96
C PRO A 127 -7.66 7.06 10.27
N LYS A 128 -6.68 6.16 10.26
CA LYS A 128 -5.28 6.43 10.65
C LYS A 128 -4.29 6.32 9.47
N SER A 129 -4.76 6.12 8.25
CA SER A 129 -3.87 6.01 7.08
C SER A 129 -3.65 7.36 6.42
N TYR A 130 -2.43 7.64 5.98
CA TYR A 130 -2.19 8.74 5.05
C TYR A 130 -2.92 8.46 3.74
N ILE A 131 -3.53 9.47 3.17
CA ILE A 131 -4.20 9.38 1.87
C ILE A 131 -3.49 10.31 0.90
N PHE A 132 -2.93 9.72 -0.15
CA PHE A 132 -2.34 10.44 -1.27
C PHE A 132 -3.41 10.60 -2.35
N TYR A 133 -3.87 11.82 -2.55
CA TYR A 133 -4.88 12.14 -3.56
C TYR A 133 -4.22 12.37 -4.92
N THR A 134 -4.71 11.67 -5.95
CA THR A 134 -4.26 11.80 -7.34
C THR A 134 -5.38 12.38 -8.21
N HIS A 135 -4.98 13.04 -9.26
CA HIS A 135 -5.91 13.58 -10.28
C HIS A 135 -5.97 12.68 -11.50
#